data_df23f677b71043328e00f4b1e02e0088
#
_entry.id   df23f677b71043328e00f4b1e02e0088
#
_cell.length_a   1.000
_cell.length_b   1.000
_cell.length_c   1.000
_cell.angle_alpha   90.00
_cell.angle_beta   90.00
_cell.angle_gamma   90.00
#
_symmetry.space_group_name_H-M   'P 1'
#
loop_
_entity.id
_entity.type
_entity.pdbx_description
1 polymer ?
#
loop_
_entity_poly.entity_id
_entity_poly.type
_entity_poly.pdbx_seq_one_letter_code
_entity_poly.pdbx_strand_id
1 'polypeptide(L)'
;YRISEALMTVYRLFWDEFSSWYLEMIKPEYGKPIDKVTYNATLSFFDNLLKMLHPFMPFITEELWQHIYDRKDSESIMRDELKIPAPTKAEEKLISDIEQVKAIVGGVRTVRNQKNIAPKVELELDVIGQNNYEAYNSVIRKMANLKAIEVVEEKPGDASGFMVGTDSFAVPVGDLIDVAAEIEKQEKELNHLEGFLTGIKKKLSNENFVAHAPAAVIERERKKQSDSEEKIAALKASLEELRKK
;
A
#
# COMPACT_ATOMS: atom_id res chain seq x y z
N TYR A 1 -27.79 -0.45 17.43
CA TYR A 1 -26.56 -1.22 17.20
C TYR A 1 -26.17 -1.07 15.71
N ARG A 2 -24.86 -0.81 15.44
CA ARG A 2 -24.34 -0.62 14.08
C ARG A 2 -23.67 -1.92 13.60
N ILE A 3 -24.49 -2.92 13.28
CA ILE A 3 -24.04 -4.26 12.89
C ILE A 3 -23.12 -4.22 11.66
N SER A 4 -23.43 -3.39 10.68
CA SER A 4 -22.60 -3.23 9.47
C SER A 4 -21.21 -2.67 9.78
N GLU A 5 -21.10 -1.73 10.71
CA GLU A 5 -19.79 -1.19 11.13
C GLU A 5 -18.97 -2.23 11.89
N ALA A 6 -19.63 -3.01 12.77
CA ALA A 6 -18.98 -4.11 13.48
C ALA A 6 -18.43 -5.14 12.50
N LEU A 7 -19.22 -5.58 11.51
CA LEU A 7 -18.77 -6.50 10.47
C LEU A 7 -17.60 -5.92 9.68
N MET A 8 -17.67 -4.65 9.27
CA MET A 8 -16.58 -4.02 8.52
C MET A 8 -15.29 -3.89 9.33
N THR A 9 -15.40 -3.69 10.65
CA THR A 9 -14.22 -3.68 11.52
C THR A 9 -13.54 -5.04 11.57
N VAL A 10 -14.32 -6.11 11.77
CA VAL A 10 -13.79 -7.49 11.77
C VAL A 10 -13.25 -7.87 10.39
N TYR A 11 -13.93 -7.47 9.31
CA TYR A 11 -13.49 -7.69 7.93
C TYR A 11 -12.11 -7.05 7.67
N ARG A 12 -11.91 -5.78 8.08
CA ARG A 12 -10.62 -5.10 7.93
C ARG A 12 -9.53 -5.78 8.75
N LEU A 13 -9.83 -6.14 10.00
CA LEU A 13 -8.88 -6.87 10.84
C LEU A 13 -8.46 -8.19 10.20
N PHE A 14 -9.41 -8.94 9.65
CA PHE A 14 -9.13 -10.21 8.98
C PHE A 14 -8.38 -10.04 7.67
N TRP A 15 -8.87 -9.16 6.79
CA TRP A 15 -8.36 -9.04 5.42
C TRP A 15 -7.12 -8.16 5.33
N ASP A 16 -7.20 -6.95 5.89
CA ASP A 16 -6.11 -5.98 5.77
C ASP A 16 -4.96 -6.30 6.74
N GLU A 17 -5.26 -6.53 8.03
CA GLU A 17 -4.22 -6.70 9.04
C GLU A 17 -3.69 -8.13 9.09
N PHE A 18 -4.56 -9.12 9.30
CA PHE A 18 -4.14 -10.50 9.46
C PHE A 18 -3.64 -11.11 8.14
N SER A 19 -4.46 -11.08 7.07
CA SER A 19 -4.11 -11.74 5.81
C SER A 19 -3.05 -11.00 5.02
N SER A 20 -3.21 -9.68 4.83
CA SER A 20 -2.35 -8.90 3.93
C SER A 20 -1.02 -8.50 4.57
N TRP A 21 -0.95 -8.37 5.90
CA TRP A 21 0.27 -7.98 6.60
C TRP A 21 0.83 -9.11 7.46
N TYR A 22 0.11 -9.53 8.50
CA TYR A 22 0.66 -10.47 9.48
C TYR A 22 1.13 -11.78 8.84
N LEU A 23 0.28 -12.46 8.04
CA LEU A 23 0.65 -13.71 7.40
C LEU A 23 1.85 -13.56 6.44
N GLU A 24 1.94 -12.44 5.72
CA GLU A 24 3.08 -12.19 4.83
C GLU A 24 4.36 -11.87 5.61
N MET A 25 4.27 -11.17 6.75
CA MET A 25 5.42 -10.92 7.62
C MET A 25 6.03 -12.22 8.18
N ILE A 26 5.18 -13.14 8.66
CA ILE A 26 5.63 -14.39 9.30
C ILE A 26 5.93 -15.54 8.32
N LYS A 27 5.53 -15.40 7.07
CA LYS A 27 5.71 -16.44 6.04
C LYS A 27 7.17 -16.87 5.94
N PRO A 28 7.51 -18.15 6.13
CA PRO A 28 8.90 -18.59 5.99
C PRO A 28 9.37 -18.54 4.53
N GLU A 29 10.66 -18.63 4.31
CA GLU A 29 11.20 -18.84 2.97
C GLU A 29 10.62 -20.10 2.33
N TYR A 30 10.47 -20.08 1.01
CA TYR A 30 9.87 -21.19 0.28
C TYR A 30 10.57 -22.53 0.60
N GLY A 31 9.77 -23.53 0.96
CA GLY A 31 10.27 -24.87 1.33
C GLY A 31 10.81 -25.00 2.75
N LYS A 32 10.83 -23.91 3.55
CA LYS A 32 11.20 -23.97 4.97
C LYS A 32 9.96 -24.06 5.86
N PRO A 33 10.02 -24.81 6.99
CA PRO A 33 8.91 -24.87 7.93
C PRO A 33 8.79 -23.57 8.73
N ILE A 34 7.59 -23.27 9.19
CA ILE A 34 7.35 -22.26 10.22
C ILE A 34 7.76 -22.81 11.60
N ASP A 35 8.27 -21.95 12.48
CA ASP A 35 8.55 -22.36 13.84
C ASP A 35 7.27 -22.56 14.66
N LYS A 36 7.36 -23.43 15.69
CA LYS A 36 6.20 -23.81 16.49
C LYS A 36 5.57 -22.66 17.28
N VAL A 37 6.36 -21.69 17.71
CA VAL A 37 5.87 -20.55 18.50
C VAL A 37 5.01 -19.65 17.61
N THR A 38 5.54 -19.26 16.46
CA THR A 38 4.84 -18.46 15.45
C THR A 38 3.59 -19.18 14.94
N TYR A 39 3.68 -20.49 14.67
CA TYR A 39 2.54 -21.29 14.23
C TYR A 39 1.42 -21.28 15.28
N ASN A 40 1.72 -21.57 16.54
CA ASN A 40 0.72 -21.59 17.61
C ASN A 40 0.11 -20.19 17.87
N ALA A 41 0.91 -19.15 17.83
CA ALA A 41 0.40 -17.77 17.93
C ALA A 41 -0.56 -17.44 16.78
N THR A 42 -0.22 -17.84 15.56
CA THR A 42 -1.08 -17.65 14.38
C THR A 42 -2.41 -18.38 14.51
N LEU A 43 -2.39 -19.63 14.99
CA LEU A 43 -3.62 -20.37 15.24
C LEU A 43 -4.49 -19.69 16.32
N SER A 44 -3.88 -19.17 17.38
CA SER A 44 -4.60 -18.44 18.44
C SER A 44 -5.24 -17.15 17.90
N PHE A 45 -4.54 -16.40 17.05
CA PHE A 45 -5.13 -15.21 16.41
C PHE A 45 -6.27 -15.59 15.48
N PHE A 46 -6.09 -16.65 14.70
CA PHE A 46 -7.13 -17.12 13.78
C PHE A 46 -8.36 -17.63 14.54
N ASP A 47 -8.20 -18.35 15.64
CA ASP A 47 -9.28 -18.78 16.53
C ASP A 47 -10.13 -17.58 17.02
N ASN A 48 -9.48 -16.51 17.49
CA ASN A 48 -10.17 -15.30 17.91
C ASN A 48 -10.88 -14.60 16.74
N LEU A 49 -10.28 -14.56 15.55
CA LEU A 49 -10.91 -14.01 14.35
C LEU A 49 -12.15 -14.80 13.95
N LEU A 50 -12.12 -16.13 14.01
CA LEU A 50 -13.28 -16.98 13.74
C LEU A 50 -14.42 -16.71 14.72
N LYS A 51 -14.11 -16.55 16.02
CA LYS A 51 -15.11 -16.18 17.04
C LYS A 51 -15.75 -14.81 16.76
N MET A 52 -14.96 -13.82 16.36
CA MET A 52 -15.48 -12.49 15.99
C MET A 52 -16.34 -12.53 14.72
N LEU A 53 -16.01 -13.40 13.75
CA LEU A 53 -16.78 -13.56 12.52
C LEU A 53 -18.02 -14.43 12.68
N HIS A 54 -18.05 -15.31 13.68
CA HIS A 54 -19.10 -16.32 13.85
C HIS A 54 -20.54 -15.77 13.85
N PRO A 55 -20.85 -14.62 14.48
CA PRO A 55 -22.18 -14.04 14.42
C PRO A 55 -22.67 -13.68 13.01
N PHE A 56 -21.76 -13.52 12.06
CA PHE A 56 -22.06 -13.13 10.68
C PHE A 56 -21.97 -14.30 9.70
N MET A 57 -21.14 -15.31 10.00
CA MET A 57 -20.83 -16.42 9.10
C MET A 57 -20.77 -17.75 9.89
N PRO A 58 -21.88 -18.18 10.53
CA PRO A 58 -21.84 -19.24 11.56
C PRO A 58 -21.36 -20.60 11.02
N PHE A 59 -21.73 -21.00 9.81
CA PHE A 59 -21.39 -22.32 9.30
C PHE A 59 -19.93 -22.49 8.97
N ILE A 60 -19.35 -21.58 8.19
CA ILE A 60 -17.96 -21.69 7.77
C ILE A 60 -16.98 -21.48 8.94
N THR A 61 -17.32 -20.60 9.89
CA THR A 61 -16.49 -20.37 11.06
C THR A 61 -16.51 -21.54 12.02
N GLU A 62 -17.64 -22.23 12.21
CA GLU A 62 -17.72 -23.47 12.98
C GLU A 62 -16.87 -24.56 12.33
N GLU A 63 -17.02 -24.76 11.03
CA GLU A 63 -16.26 -25.78 10.27
C GLU A 63 -14.75 -25.57 10.40
N LEU A 64 -14.28 -24.34 10.15
CA LEU A 64 -12.85 -24.02 10.28
C LEU A 64 -12.37 -24.15 11.73
N TRP A 65 -13.18 -23.73 12.70
CA TRP A 65 -12.85 -23.80 14.11
C TRP A 65 -12.68 -25.26 14.60
N GLN A 66 -13.49 -26.17 14.10
CA GLN A 66 -13.36 -27.61 14.39
C GLN A 66 -12.06 -28.19 13.83
N HIS A 67 -11.55 -27.67 12.69
CA HIS A 67 -10.38 -28.21 12.02
C HIS A 67 -9.03 -27.65 12.51
N ILE A 68 -9.01 -26.49 13.18
CA ILE A 68 -7.73 -25.89 13.63
C ILE A 68 -7.13 -26.56 14.86
N TYR A 69 -7.91 -27.30 15.64
CA TYR A 69 -7.49 -28.08 16.79
C TYR A 69 -8.25 -29.40 16.86
N ASP A 70 -7.68 -30.41 17.53
CA ASP A 70 -8.43 -31.61 17.89
C ASP A 70 -9.49 -31.28 18.93
N ARG A 71 -10.75 -31.33 18.53
CA ARG A 71 -11.92 -31.02 19.35
C ARG A 71 -12.87 -32.22 19.41
N LYS A 72 -13.67 -32.29 20.47
CA LYS A 72 -14.72 -33.31 20.60
C LYS A 72 -15.96 -32.85 19.83
N ASP A 73 -16.73 -33.81 19.33
CA ASP A 73 -18.00 -33.52 18.61
C ASP A 73 -19.01 -32.70 19.43
N SER A 74 -18.86 -32.66 20.76
CA SER A 74 -19.71 -31.88 21.66
C SER A 74 -19.26 -30.43 21.84
N GLU A 75 -18.08 -30.06 21.34
CA GLU A 75 -17.56 -28.70 21.41
C GLU A 75 -18.06 -27.89 20.20
N SER A 76 -18.33 -26.62 20.44
CA SER A 76 -18.80 -25.69 19.40
C SER A 76 -18.26 -24.29 19.70
N ILE A 77 -17.89 -23.55 18.66
CA ILE A 77 -17.45 -22.16 18.76
C ILE A 77 -18.49 -21.27 19.45
N MET A 78 -19.80 -21.59 19.32
CA MET A 78 -20.89 -20.88 20.00
C MET A 78 -20.80 -20.90 21.54
N ARG A 79 -20.10 -21.88 22.10
CA ARG A 79 -19.94 -22.05 23.53
C ARG A 79 -18.59 -21.58 24.07
N ASP A 80 -17.68 -21.27 23.15
CA ASP A 80 -16.34 -20.86 23.51
C ASP A 80 -16.28 -19.33 23.72
N GLU A 81 -15.51 -18.90 24.71
CA GLU A 81 -15.41 -17.49 25.08
C GLU A 81 -14.35 -16.78 24.23
N LEU A 82 -14.70 -15.60 23.74
CA LEU A 82 -13.74 -14.68 23.16
C LEU A 82 -12.96 -13.99 24.27
N LYS A 83 -11.66 -14.31 24.40
CA LYS A 83 -10.77 -13.74 25.40
C LYS A 83 -9.76 -12.81 24.73
N ILE A 84 -10.03 -11.52 24.81
CA ILE A 84 -9.11 -10.47 24.31
C ILE A 84 -8.62 -9.69 25.54
N PRO A 85 -7.37 -9.93 25.98
CA PRO A 85 -6.78 -9.15 27.07
C PRO A 85 -6.55 -7.70 26.61
N ALA A 86 -6.55 -6.79 27.58
CA ALA A 86 -6.13 -5.42 27.30
C ALA A 86 -4.64 -5.40 26.92
N PRO A 87 -4.25 -4.61 25.91
CA PRO A 87 -2.85 -4.55 25.48
C PRO A 87 -1.96 -3.98 26.59
N THR A 88 -0.77 -4.52 26.69
CA THR A 88 0.29 -3.97 27.53
C THR A 88 0.93 -2.76 26.84
N LYS A 89 1.65 -1.92 27.60
CA LYS A 89 2.41 -0.79 27.01
C LYS A 89 3.43 -1.23 25.94
N ALA A 90 3.99 -2.42 26.09
CA ALA A 90 4.93 -2.98 25.11
C ALA A 90 4.20 -3.33 23.80
N GLU A 91 3.01 -3.89 23.89
CA GLU A 91 2.17 -4.21 22.72
C GLU A 91 1.62 -2.95 22.04
N GLU A 92 1.24 -1.93 22.81
CA GLU A 92 0.87 -0.62 22.26
C GLU A 92 2.03 0.00 21.46
N LYS A 93 3.26 -0.06 22.02
CA LYS A 93 4.45 0.39 21.31
C LYS A 93 4.70 -0.42 20.05
N LEU A 94 4.60 -1.74 20.12
CA LEU A 94 4.77 -2.63 18.96
C LEU A 94 3.76 -2.29 17.85
N ILE A 95 2.51 -2.04 18.18
CA ILE A 95 1.48 -1.63 17.21
C ILE A 95 1.91 -0.32 16.52
N SER A 96 2.35 0.67 17.29
CA SER A 96 2.83 1.94 16.74
C SER A 96 4.04 1.76 15.82
N ASP A 97 5.02 0.94 16.24
CA ASP A 97 6.21 0.67 15.44
C ASP A 97 5.86 -0.04 14.13
N ILE A 98 4.95 -1.02 14.17
CA ILE A 98 4.49 -1.74 12.97
C ILE A 98 3.71 -0.83 12.00
N GLU A 99 2.93 0.13 12.49
CA GLU A 99 2.29 1.12 11.61
C GLU A 99 3.32 1.97 10.87
N GLN A 100 4.42 2.35 11.52
CA GLN A 100 5.52 3.04 10.85
C GLN A 100 6.21 2.13 9.81
N VAL A 101 6.47 0.88 10.16
CA VAL A 101 7.04 -0.13 9.23
C VAL A 101 6.14 -0.30 8.00
N LYS A 102 4.82 -0.39 8.18
CA LYS A 102 3.85 -0.43 7.09
C LYS A 102 3.93 0.80 6.19
N ALA A 103 4.08 1.98 6.79
CA ALA A 103 4.23 3.23 6.06
C ALA A 103 5.54 3.27 5.24
N ILE A 104 6.66 2.79 5.80
CA ILE A 104 7.95 2.67 5.08
C ILE A 104 7.81 1.74 3.87
N VAL A 105 7.26 0.54 4.08
CA VAL A 105 6.99 -0.42 2.99
C VAL A 105 6.07 0.20 1.93
N GLY A 106 5.04 0.93 2.35
CA GLY A 106 4.14 1.67 1.48
C GLY A 106 4.85 2.73 0.64
N GLY A 107 5.78 3.48 1.26
CA GLY A 107 6.63 4.46 0.57
C GLY A 107 7.48 3.82 -0.54
N VAL A 108 8.17 2.72 -0.23
CA VAL A 108 8.96 1.98 -1.24
C VAL A 108 8.07 1.47 -2.38
N ARG A 109 6.89 0.90 -2.08
CA ARG A 109 5.93 0.45 -3.09
C ARG A 109 5.42 1.60 -3.97
N THR A 110 5.22 2.76 -3.38
CA THR A 110 4.82 3.98 -4.10
C THR A 110 5.91 4.41 -5.07
N VAL A 111 7.18 4.47 -4.63
CA VAL A 111 8.33 4.77 -5.50
C VAL A 111 8.41 3.75 -6.64
N ARG A 112 8.28 2.45 -6.34
CA ARG A 112 8.27 1.37 -7.33
C ARG A 112 7.20 1.58 -8.40
N ASN A 113 5.97 1.90 -7.99
CA ASN A 113 4.87 2.16 -8.92
C ASN A 113 5.09 3.43 -9.74
N GLN A 114 5.54 4.52 -9.13
CA GLN A 114 5.82 5.77 -9.82
C GLN A 114 6.92 5.64 -10.88
N LYS A 115 7.93 4.80 -10.60
CA LYS A 115 9.07 4.55 -11.49
C LYS A 115 8.88 3.33 -12.39
N ASN A 116 7.71 2.71 -12.35
CA ASN A 116 7.35 1.54 -13.15
C ASN A 116 8.30 0.34 -12.97
N ILE A 117 8.88 0.18 -11.79
CA ILE A 117 9.80 -0.91 -11.46
C ILE A 117 9.03 -2.17 -11.13
N ALA A 118 9.33 -3.28 -11.82
CA ALA A 118 8.64 -4.55 -11.62
C ALA A 118 8.77 -5.06 -10.17
N PRO A 119 7.72 -5.69 -9.58
CA PRO A 119 7.74 -6.15 -8.19
C PRO A 119 8.88 -7.13 -7.84
N LYS A 120 9.35 -7.90 -8.83
CA LYS A 120 10.43 -8.88 -8.67
C LYS A 120 11.83 -8.27 -8.62
N VAL A 121 12.00 -7.02 -9.02
CA VAL A 121 13.31 -6.33 -8.96
C VAL A 121 13.59 -5.96 -7.52
N GLU A 122 14.73 -6.39 -6.99
CA GLU A 122 15.17 -6.00 -5.65
C GLU A 122 15.67 -4.55 -5.65
N LEU A 123 15.23 -3.77 -4.65
CA LEU A 123 15.64 -2.39 -4.46
C LEU A 123 16.57 -2.25 -3.26
N GLU A 124 17.18 -1.10 -3.11
CA GLU A 124 17.87 -0.64 -1.90
C GLU A 124 17.02 0.44 -1.24
N LEU A 125 17.16 0.56 0.08
CA LEU A 125 16.53 1.62 0.85
C LEU A 125 17.58 2.34 1.67
N ASP A 126 17.71 3.63 1.44
CA ASP A 126 18.55 4.52 2.23
C ASP A 126 17.71 5.16 3.34
N VAL A 127 18.16 5.04 4.58
CA VAL A 127 17.63 5.74 5.74
C VAL A 127 18.49 6.96 5.98
N ILE A 128 17.92 8.16 5.87
CA ILE A 128 18.69 9.39 5.98
C ILE A 128 18.77 9.80 7.45
N GLY A 129 19.99 9.81 7.97
CA GLY A 129 20.30 10.14 9.36
C GLY A 129 20.29 8.93 10.28
N GLN A 130 19.30 8.77 11.14
CA GLN A 130 19.24 7.69 12.14
C GLN A 130 18.19 6.63 11.79
N ASN A 131 18.59 5.36 11.84
CA ASN A 131 17.66 4.25 11.65
C ASN A 131 16.98 3.87 12.98
N ASN A 132 15.79 4.40 13.21
CA ASN A 132 14.95 4.09 14.37
C ASN A 132 14.22 2.74 14.26
N TYR A 133 14.31 2.07 13.09
CA TYR A 133 13.57 0.84 12.75
C TYR A 133 14.48 -0.35 12.51
N GLU A 134 15.72 -0.32 12.99
CA GLU A 134 16.72 -1.38 12.77
C GLU A 134 16.22 -2.76 13.19
N ALA A 135 15.50 -2.84 14.30
CA ALA A 135 14.90 -4.08 14.80
C ALA A 135 13.91 -4.73 13.80
N TYR A 136 13.36 -3.95 12.87
CA TYR A 136 12.39 -4.37 11.86
C TYR A 136 12.96 -4.49 10.46
N ASN A 137 14.27 -4.29 10.28
CA ASN A 137 14.92 -4.32 8.95
C ASN A 137 14.62 -5.61 8.18
N SER A 138 14.57 -6.77 8.86
CA SER A 138 14.26 -8.05 8.22
C SER A 138 12.83 -8.06 7.62
N VAL A 139 11.87 -7.50 8.35
CA VAL A 139 10.47 -7.38 7.90
C VAL A 139 10.36 -6.39 6.75
N ILE A 140 10.97 -5.21 6.88
CA ILE A 140 10.96 -4.17 5.84
C ILE A 140 11.58 -4.72 4.54
N ARG A 141 12.76 -5.36 4.63
CA ARG A 141 13.43 -5.98 3.48
C ARG A 141 12.53 -6.99 2.76
N LYS A 142 11.91 -7.88 3.53
CA LYS A 142 11.04 -8.90 3.00
C LYS A 142 9.78 -8.30 2.33
N MET A 143 9.08 -7.42 3.03
CA MET A 143 7.79 -6.87 2.60
C MET A 143 7.90 -5.88 1.43
N ALA A 144 9.05 -5.19 1.31
CA ALA A 144 9.32 -4.25 0.23
C ALA A 144 10.20 -4.82 -0.90
N ASN A 145 10.63 -6.10 -0.78
CA ASN A 145 11.57 -6.75 -1.70
C ASN A 145 12.88 -5.95 -1.87
N LEU A 146 13.61 -5.80 -0.75
CA LEU A 146 14.87 -5.05 -0.71
C LEU A 146 16.06 -6.00 -0.55
N LYS A 147 17.14 -5.74 -1.28
CA LYS A 147 18.43 -6.42 -1.08
C LYS A 147 19.22 -5.84 0.10
N ALA A 148 19.12 -4.54 0.35
CA ALA A 148 19.83 -3.84 1.42
C ALA A 148 19.01 -2.69 2.02
N ILE A 149 19.33 -2.34 3.27
CA ILE A 149 18.91 -1.10 3.94
C ILE A 149 20.18 -0.48 4.49
N GLU A 150 20.48 0.74 4.06
CA GLU A 150 21.69 1.46 4.43
C GLU A 150 21.35 2.77 5.14
N VAL A 151 22.22 3.19 6.05
CA VAL A 151 22.09 4.49 6.72
C VAL A 151 23.04 5.47 6.04
N VAL A 152 22.50 6.57 5.56
CA VAL A 152 23.26 7.61 4.87
C VAL A 152 23.06 8.97 5.54
N GLU A 153 24.05 9.86 5.44
CA GLU A 153 23.95 11.20 6.01
C GLU A 153 23.06 12.11 5.15
N GLU A 154 23.15 11.98 3.84
CA GLU A 154 22.42 12.79 2.87
C GLU A 154 21.77 11.93 1.78
N LYS A 155 20.70 12.44 1.21
CA LYS A 155 19.99 11.77 0.13
C LYS A 155 20.85 11.75 -1.14
N PRO A 156 21.08 10.58 -1.78
CA PRO A 156 21.73 10.50 -3.08
C PRO A 156 20.96 11.28 -4.16
N GLY A 157 21.68 11.91 -5.08
CA GLY A 157 21.07 12.79 -6.09
C GLY A 157 20.12 12.12 -7.06
N ASP A 158 20.32 10.82 -7.33
CA ASP A 158 19.54 9.98 -8.24
C ASP A 158 18.46 9.14 -7.53
N ALA A 159 18.30 9.32 -6.20
CA ALA A 159 17.35 8.58 -5.40
C ALA A 159 15.96 9.26 -5.32
N SER A 160 14.90 8.44 -5.34
CA SER A 160 13.54 8.89 -5.08
C SER A 160 13.28 8.91 -3.58
N GLY A 161 13.07 10.11 -3.00
CA GLY A 161 12.84 10.30 -1.57
C GLY A 161 11.36 10.23 -1.19
N PHE A 162 11.10 9.80 0.06
CA PHE A 162 9.80 9.89 0.73
C PHE A 162 10.01 10.08 2.23
N MET A 163 8.95 10.47 2.94
CA MET A 163 8.98 10.68 4.38
C MET A 163 7.95 9.79 5.08
N VAL A 164 8.29 9.32 6.28
CA VAL A 164 7.36 8.66 7.20
C VAL A 164 7.50 9.32 8.56
N GLY A 165 6.46 10.04 8.98
CA GLY A 165 6.57 10.92 10.15
C GLY A 165 7.63 11.99 9.93
N THR A 166 8.64 12.00 10.79
CA THR A 166 9.80 12.91 10.70
C THR A 166 11.00 12.30 10.00
N ASP A 167 10.98 10.99 9.76
CA ASP A 167 12.12 10.27 9.20
C ASP A 167 12.09 10.31 7.67
N SER A 168 13.26 10.48 7.09
CA SER A 168 13.45 10.61 5.63
C SER A 168 14.06 9.34 5.07
N PHE A 169 13.54 8.90 3.94
CA PHE A 169 13.96 7.70 3.24
C PHE A 169 14.20 8.01 1.77
N ALA A 170 15.09 7.24 1.15
CA ALA A 170 15.32 7.33 -0.28
C ALA A 170 15.51 5.94 -0.89
N VAL A 171 15.08 5.79 -2.13
CA VAL A 171 15.29 4.57 -2.93
C VAL A 171 16.16 4.96 -4.10
N PRO A 172 17.44 4.47 -4.17
CA PRO A 172 18.28 4.62 -5.35
C PRO A 172 17.60 3.97 -6.56
N VAL A 173 17.32 4.73 -7.58
CA VAL A 173 16.60 4.25 -8.77
C VAL A 173 17.38 4.44 -10.08
N GLY A 174 18.60 5.01 -10.02
CA GLY A 174 19.43 5.39 -11.14
C GLY A 174 19.34 4.48 -12.37
N ASP A 175 20.02 3.35 -12.36
CA ASP A 175 20.10 2.40 -13.48
C ASP A 175 18.87 1.46 -13.59
N LEU A 176 17.92 1.54 -12.65
CA LEU A 176 16.75 0.63 -12.60
C LEU A 176 15.54 1.14 -13.39
N ILE A 177 15.62 2.37 -13.89
CA ILE A 177 14.56 2.94 -14.71
C ILE A 177 14.79 2.49 -16.15
N ASP A 178 13.85 1.71 -16.67
CA ASP A 178 13.76 1.52 -18.12
C ASP A 178 13.30 2.85 -18.73
N VAL A 179 14.27 3.69 -19.08
CA VAL A 179 14.05 5.03 -19.64
C VAL A 179 13.19 4.95 -20.89
N ALA A 180 13.37 3.93 -21.72
CA ALA A 180 12.58 3.75 -22.94
C ALA A 180 11.13 3.44 -22.65
N ALA A 181 10.84 2.54 -21.70
CA ALA A 181 9.48 2.21 -21.26
C ALA A 181 8.79 3.39 -20.57
N GLU A 182 9.53 4.19 -19.79
CA GLU A 182 8.97 5.37 -19.12
C GLU A 182 8.67 6.48 -20.14
N ILE A 183 9.52 6.69 -21.14
CA ILE A 183 9.26 7.61 -22.26
C ILE A 183 7.99 7.19 -23.01
N GLU A 184 7.88 5.92 -23.41
CA GLU A 184 6.69 5.41 -24.12
C GLU A 184 5.40 5.62 -23.33
N LYS A 185 5.45 5.39 -22.02
CA LYS A 185 4.29 5.59 -21.14
C LYS A 185 3.90 7.06 -21.03
N GLN A 186 4.87 7.96 -20.82
CA GLN A 186 4.60 9.39 -20.72
C GLN A 186 4.14 9.98 -22.07
N GLU A 187 4.63 9.47 -23.19
CA GLU A 187 4.15 9.85 -24.53
C GLU A 187 2.69 9.43 -24.76
N LYS A 188 2.31 8.23 -24.34
CA LYS A 188 0.90 7.77 -24.39
C LYS A 188 -0.02 8.65 -23.55
N GLU A 189 0.41 8.97 -22.34
CA GLU A 189 -0.35 9.86 -21.44
C GLU A 189 -0.46 11.28 -22.01
N LEU A 190 0.63 11.82 -22.56
CA LEU A 190 0.65 13.11 -23.23
C LEU A 190 -0.34 13.15 -24.40
N ASN A 191 -0.31 12.16 -25.29
CA ASN A 191 -1.23 12.05 -26.41
C ASN A 191 -2.70 11.99 -25.96
N HIS A 192 -2.99 11.25 -24.89
CA HIS A 192 -4.33 11.17 -24.33
C HIS A 192 -4.80 12.54 -23.76
N LEU A 193 -3.94 13.24 -23.03
CA LEU A 193 -4.25 14.57 -22.48
C LEU A 193 -4.39 15.65 -23.55
N GLU A 194 -3.57 15.61 -24.61
CA GLU A 194 -3.70 16.52 -25.75
C GLU A 194 -5.00 16.29 -26.51
N GLY A 195 -5.41 15.03 -26.70
CA GLY A 195 -6.71 14.69 -27.27
C GLY A 195 -7.88 15.19 -26.41
N PHE A 196 -7.79 15.00 -25.09
CA PHE A 196 -8.77 15.49 -24.14
C PHE A 196 -8.88 17.02 -24.14
N LEU A 197 -7.74 17.72 -24.14
CA LEU A 197 -7.66 19.19 -24.21
C LEU A 197 -8.27 19.73 -25.51
N THR A 198 -8.01 19.06 -26.63
CA THR A 198 -8.61 19.41 -27.92
C THR A 198 -10.13 19.32 -27.88
N GLY A 199 -10.68 18.27 -27.25
CA GLY A 199 -12.12 18.12 -27.03
C GLY A 199 -12.72 19.25 -26.17
N ILE A 200 -12.02 19.65 -25.10
CA ILE A 200 -12.45 20.77 -24.24
C ILE A 200 -12.41 22.09 -25.03
N LYS A 201 -11.32 22.38 -25.73
CA LYS A 201 -11.18 23.59 -26.54
C LYS A 201 -12.27 23.68 -27.62
N LYS A 202 -12.61 22.56 -28.27
CA LYS A 202 -13.70 22.48 -29.25
C LYS A 202 -15.08 22.77 -28.62
N LYS A 203 -15.33 22.33 -27.39
CA LYS A 203 -16.54 22.65 -26.65
C LYS A 203 -16.63 24.13 -26.29
N LEU A 204 -15.54 24.68 -25.78
CA LEU A 204 -15.45 26.09 -25.35
C LEU A 204 -15.43 27.08 -26.52
N SER A 205 -15.05 26.66 -27.72
CA SER A 205 -15.12 27.44 -28.96
C SER A 205 -16.49 27.38 -29.64
N ASN A 206 -17.39 26.51 -29.19
CA ASN A 206 -18.75 26.46 -29.73
C ASN A 206 -19.62 27.55 -29.12
N GLU A 207 -19.92 28.58 -29.90
CA GLU A 207 -20.70 29.74 -29.47
C GLU A 207 -22.07 29.34 -28.93
N ASN A 208 -22.75 28.35 -29.52
CA ASN A 208 -24.02 27.86 -29.04
C ASN A 208 -23.91 27.19 -27.67
N PHE A 209 -22.85 26.44 -27.41
CA PHE A 209 -22.62 25.86 -26.11
C PHE A 209 -22.34 26.92 -25.04
N VAL A 210 -21.50 27.91 -25.36
CA VAL A 210 -21.13 28.97 -24.41
C VAL A 210 -22.31 29.90 -24.12
N ALA A 211 -23.20 30.13 -25.10
CA ALA A 211 -24.37 31.00 -24.93
C ALA A 211 -25.51 30.36 -24.12
N HIS A 212 -25.64 29.00 -24.13
CA HIS A 212 -26.79 28.33 -23.53
C HIS A 212 -26.44 27.45 -22.32
N ALA A 213 -25.16 27.13 -22.09
CA ALA A 213 -24.76 26.32 -20.94
C ALA A 213 -24.77 27.12 -19.63
N PRO A 214 -25.15 26.51 -18.50
CA PRO A 214 -25.05 27.16 -17.19
C PRO A 214 -23.60 27.63 -16.89
N ALA A 215 -23.44 28.82 -16.29
CA ALA A 215 -22.15 29.42 -15.99
C ALA A 215 -21.19 28.47 -15.22
N ALA A 216 -21.75 27.69 -14.27
CA ALA A 216 -20.99 26.70 -13.49
C ALA A 216 -20.41 25.58 -14.38
N VAL A 217 -21.07 25.21 -15.49
CA VAL A 217 -20.56 24.19 -16.43
C VAL A 217 -19.42 24.77 -17.26
N ILE A 218 -19.54 26.01 -17.71
CA ILE A 218 -18.47 26.70 -18.46
C ILE A 218 -17.23 26.87 -17.60
N GLU A 219 -17.42 27.29 -16.35
CA GLU A 219 -16.31 27.46 -15.40
C GLU A 219 -15.59 26.14 -15.12
N ARG A 220 -16.35 25.05 -14.96
CA ARG A 220 -15.81 23.70 -14.79
C ARG A 220 -15.01 23.23 -16.02
N GLU A 221 -15.48 23.50 -17.24
CA GLU A 221 -14.72 23.16 -18.45
C GLU A 221 -13.47 24.03 -18.61
N ARG A 222 -13.50 25.30 -18.26
CA ARG A 222 -12.31 26.17 -18.22
C ARG A 222 -11.28 25.69 -17.20
N LYS A 223 -11.72 25.27 -16.00
CA LYS A 223 -10.83 24.69 -15.00
C LYS A 223 -10.16 23.43 -15.50
N LYS A 224 -10.92 22.52 -16.14
CA LYS A 224 -10.36 21.32 -16.76
C LYS A 224 -9.35 21.66 -17.86
N GLN A 225 -9.58 22.72 -18.62
CA GLN A 225 -8.62 23.20 -19.62
C GLN A 225 -7.30 23.61 -18.96
N SER A 226 -7.33 24.48 -17.93
CA SER A 226 -6.15 24.95 -17.19
C SER A 226 -5.39 23.76 -16.57
N ASP A 227 -6.10 22.88 -15.84
CA ASP A 227 -5.51 21.71 -15.19
C ASP A 227 -4.84 20.76 -16.23
N SER A 228 -5.42 20.65 -17.43
CA SER A 228 -4.85 19.81 -18.49
C SER A 228 -3.63 20.46 -19.14
N GLU A 229 -3.64 21.77 -19.37
CA GLU A 229 -2.52 22.53 -19.92
C GLU A 229 -1.30 22.48 -18.97
N GLU A 230 -1.52 22.63 -17.66
CA GLU A 230 -0.47 22.50 -16.66
C GLU A 230 0.14 21.08 -16.63
N LYS A 231 -0.70 20.04 -16.69
CA LYS A 231 -0.23 18.65 -16.72
C LYS A 231 0.55 18.35 -18.00
N ILE A 232 0.10 18.82 -19.13
CA ILE A 232 0.81 18.67 -20.43
C ILE A 232 2.18 19.34 -20.37
N ALA A 233 2.28 20.54 -19.79
CA ALA A 233 3.54 21.25 -19.64
C ALA A 233 4.53 20.48 -18.74
N ALA A 234 4.05 19.96 -17.62
CA ALA A 234 4.84 19.15 -16.68
C ALA A 234 5.34 17.84 -17.34
N LEU A 235 4.47 17.14 -18.09
CA LEU A 235 4.85 15.92 -18.81
C LEU A 235 5.88 16.18 -19.90
N LYS A 236 5.75 17.27 -20.65
CA LYS A 236 6.74 17.64 -21.67
C LYS A 236 8.10 17.94 -21.08
N ALA A 237 8.16 18.68 -19.96
CA ALA A 237 9.40 18.94 -19.24
C ALA A 237 10.05 17.64 -18.73
N SER A 238 9.25 16.73 -18.15
CA SER A 238 9.72 15.41 -17.69
C SER A 238 10.29 14.56 -18.86
N LEU A 239 9.61 14.55 -20.00
CA LEU A 239 10.07 13.83 -21.19
C LEU A 239 11.39 14.39 -21.75
N GLU A 240 11.58 15.71 -21.70
CA GLU A 240 12.83 16.32 -22.10
C GLU A 240 14.00 15.93 -21.20
N GLU A 241 13.77 15.84 -19.91
CA GLU A 241 14.78 15.37 -18.93
C GLU A 241 15.11 13.88 -19.13
N LEU A 242 14.09 13.03 -19.34
CA LEU A 242 14.30 11.60 -19.58
C LEU A 242 15.07 11.32 -20.89
N ARG A 243 14.87 12.11 -21.92
CA ARG A 243 15.58 11.98 -23.19
C ARG A 243 17.04 12.45 -23.17
N LYS A 244 17.46 13.17 -22.11
CA LYS A 244 18.87 13.59 -21.89
C LYS A 244 19.68 12.55 -21.13
N LYS A 245 19.04 11.56 -20.53
CA LYS A 245 19.65 10.44 -19.82
C LYS A 245 19.90 9.28 -20.77
#